data_b214f4edd1a28fc9edf9684383308006
#
_entry.id   b214f4edd1a28fc9edf9684383308006
#
_cell.length_a   1.000
_cell.length_b   1.000
_cell.length_c   1.000
_cell.angle_alpha   90.00
_cell.angle_beta   90.00
_cell.angle_gamma   90.00
#
_symmetry.space_group_name_H-M   'P 1'
#
loop_
_entity.id
_entity.type
_entity.pdbx_description
1 polymer ?
#
loop_
_entity_poly.entity_id
_entity_poly.type
_entity_poly.pdbx_seq_one_letter_code
_entity_poly.pdbx_strand_id
1 'polypeptide(L)'
;LHQDVHSFPTRRSSDLELDLASLDKAYDKLEGEEASTFPELEYFGQMHGTYLFAQGNGGLYIIDQHAAQERVKYEEYRESIGDVDGSQQQLLVPYIFEFPADDLIRLQQRKHLLEEVGVYLEEYGTNQLILREHPIWMKEEEIESGIYEMCDMLLLTKEVSIKKYRAELAIMMSCKRSIKANHTLDDYSARDLIYQLSQCDNPYNCPHGRPVLVNFTKSDMEKMFRRIQENHTSLRELGKY
;
A
#
# COMPACT_ATOMS: atom_id res chain seq x y z
N LEU A 1 -24.51 43.46 -4.01
CA LEU A 1 -24.55 42.00 -3.90
C LEU A 1 -23.17 41.47 -4.31
N HIS A 2 -22.27 41.37 -3.34
CA HIS A 2 -20.99 40.72 -3.49
C HIS A 2 -21.16 39.22 -3.19
N GLN A 3 -20.87 38.36 -4.15
CA GLN A 3 -20.72 36.92 -3.95
C GLN A 3 -19.26 36.66 -3.57
N ASP A 4 -19.07 36.26 -2.32
CA ASP A 4 -17.78 35.72 -1.86
C ASP A 4 -17.58 34.32 -2.45
N VAL A 5 -16.61 34.23 -3.37
CA VAL A 5 -16.12 32.96 -3.90
C VAL A 5 -15.15 32.39 -2.87
N HIS A 6 -15.59 31.42 -2.08
CA HIS A 6 -14.71 30.63 -1.23
C HIS A 6 -13.73 29.83 -2.09
N SER A 7 -12.51 30.31 -2.19
CA SER A 7 -11.40 29.56 -2.75
C SER A 7 -10.98 28.48 -1.76
N PHE A 8 -11.17 27.21 -2.13
CA PHE A 8 -10.57 26.07 -1.41
C PHE A 8 -9.04 26.16 -1.49
N PRO A 9 -8.33 25.95 -0.39
CA PRO A 9 -6.87 25.91 -0.44
C PRO A 9 -6.44 24.68 -1.23
N THR A 10 -5.84 24.89 -2.39
CA THR A 10 -5.08 23.86 -3.10
C THR A 10 -3.90 23.47 -2.24
N ARG A 11 -3.91 22.29 -1.62
CA ARG A 11 -2.73 21.70 -0.99
C ARG A 11 -1.65 21.58 -2.07
N ARG A 12 -0.56 22.28 -1.90
CA ARG A 12 0.64 22.09 -2.71
C ARG A 12 1.18 20.70 -2.44
N SER A 13 1.58 20.00 -3.49
CA SER A 13 2.20 18.67 -3.45
C SER A 13 3.57 18.60 -2.76
N SER A 14 3.99 19.69 -2.11
CA SER A 14 5.27 19.80 -1.40
C SER A 14 5.28 19.26 0.03
N ASP A 15 4.12 18.80 0.56
CA ASP A 15 4.02 18.36 1.97
C ASP A 15 4.14 16.83 2.14
N LEU A 16 4.46 16.11 1.08
CA LEU A 16 4.85 14.70 1.10
C LEU A 16 6.37 14.59 0.94
N GLU A 17 7.14 15.18 1.86
CA GLU A 17 8.48 14.67 2.12
C GLU A 17 8.30 13.28 2.77
N LEU A 18 8.33 12.25 1.92
CA LEU A 18 8.49 10.87 2.36
C LEU A 18 9.81 10.80 3.13
N ASP A 19 9.73 10.73 4.46
CA ASP A 19 10.89 10.47 5.30
C ASP A 19 11.40 9.04 5.03
N LEU A 20 12.30 8.94 4.05
CA LEU A 20 12.91 7.70 3.60
C LEU A 20 13.64 6.94 4.73
N ALA A 21 14.11 7.67 5.75
CA ALA A 21 14.74 7.06 6.92
C ALA A 21 13.73 6.38 7.87
N SER A 22 12.49 6.84 7.89
CA SER A 22 11.41 6.19 8.64
C SER A 22 10.90 4.94 7.92
N LEU A 23 10.95 4.92 6.58
CA LEU A 23 10.61 3.75 5.77
C LEU A 23 11.65 2.63 5.94
N ASP A 24 12.95 2.94 5.92
CA ASP A 24 14.00 1.93 6.14
C ASP A 24 13.86 1.26 7.52
N LYS A 25 13.58 2.04 8.58
CA LYS A 25 13.33 1.50 9.92
C LYS A 25 12.03 0.68 10.01
N ALA A 26 11.01 1.05 9.24
CA ALA A 26 9.78 0.26 9.16
C ALA A 26 10.02 -1.05 8.40
N TYR A 27 10.85 -1.04 7.36
CA TYR A 27 11.25 -2.24 6.62
C TYR A 27 12.02 -3.24 7.48
N ASP A 28 13.07 -2.78 8.19
CA ASP A 28 13.86 -3.63 9.10
C ASP A 28 13.02 -4.23 10.23
N LYS A 29 11.99 -3.50 10.67
CA LYS A 29 11.06 -3.97 11.70
C LYS A 29 10.06 -5.00 11.17
N LEU A 30 9.68 -4.92 9.89
CA LEU A 30 8.76 -5.87 9.23
C LEU A 30 9.44 -7.22 8.92
N GLU A 31 10.76 -7.25 8.72
CA GLU A 31 11.53 -8.50 8.51
C GLU A 31 11.82 -9.26 9.81
N GLY A 32 11.62 -8.65 10.99
CA GLY A 32 12.03 -9.19 12.31
C GLY A 32 10.92 -9.72 13.22
N GLU A 33 9.65 -9.58 12.88
CA GLU A 33 8.56 -10.14 13.71
C GLU A 33 8.24 -11.57 13.27
N GLU A 34 8.41 -12.53 14.20
CA GLU A 34 7.99 -13.93 13.99
C GLU A 34 6.53 -13.95 13.50
N ALA A 35 6.29 -14.63 12.38
CA ALA A 35 4.99 -14.76 11.77
C ALA A 35 4.00 -15.38 12.76
N SER A 36 3.23 -14.55 13.46
CA SER A 36 2.09 -15.04 14.20
C SER A 36 1.07 -15.54 13.18
N THR A 37 0.61 -16.78 13.34
CA THR A 37 -0.39 -17.35 12.44
C THR A 37 -1.63 -16.46 12.43
N PHE A 38 -2.02 -16.01 11.21
CA PHE A 38 -3.21 -15.20 11.04
C PHE A 38 -4.42 -15.94 11.62
N PRO A 39 -5.29 -15.29 12.41
CA PRO A 39 -6.43 -15.96 13.03
C PRO A 39 -7.46 -16.41 12.00
N GLU A 40 -8.15 -17.52 12.27
CA GLU A 40 -9.34 -17.88 11.52
C GLU A 40 -10.45 -16.86 11.80
N LEU A 41 -10.90 -16.16 10.75
CA LEU A 41 -11.85 -15.06 10.85
C LEU A 41 -13.13 -15.38 10.07
N GLU A 42 -14.27 -15.21 10.73
CA GLU A 42 -15.60 -15.28 10.13
C GLU A 42 -16.13 -13.84 9.91
N TYR A 43 -16.21 -13.41 8.67
CA TYR A 43 -16.79 -12.12 8.27
C TYR A 43 -18.29 -12.08 8.54
N PHE A 44 -18.77 -10.98 9.11
CA PHE A 44 -20.20 -10.79 9.37
C PHE A 44 -20.76 -9.42 8.99
N GLY A 45 -19.95 -8.47 8.53
CA GLY A 45 -20.48 -7.20 8.06
C GLY A 45 -19.43 -6.15 7.72
N GLN A 46 -19.88 -5.10 7.06
CA GLN A 46 -19.09 -3.93 6.68
C GLN A 46 -19.73 -2.65 7.18
N MET A 47 -18.92 -1.67 7.57
CA MET A 47 -19.37 -0.34 7.99
C MET A 47 -18.72 0.75 7.15
N HIS A 48 -19.52 1.69 6.68
CA HIS A 48 -19.11 2.88 5.90
C HIS A 48 -18.29 2.56 4.63
N GLY A 49 -18.40 1.34 4.07
CA GLY A 49 -17.58 0.94 2.93
C GLY A 49 -16.06 0.99 3.23
N THR A 50 -15.68 0.99 4.50
CA THR A 50 -14.29 1.20 4.94
C THR A 50 -13.80 0.09 5.86
N TYR A 51 -14.62 -0.33 6.82
CA TYR A 51 -14.23 -1.30 7.83
C TYR A 51 -15.00 -2.60 7.68
N LEU A 52 -14.27 -3.72 7.63
CA LEU A 52 -14.84 -5.06 7.68
C LEU A 52 -14.83 -5.56 9.11
N PHE A 53 -15.89 -6.24 9.51
CA PHE A 53 -16.05 -6.84 10.83
C PHE A 53 -16.01 -8.35 10.70
N ALA A 54 -15.14 -8.96 11.51
CA ALA A 54 -15.00 -10.39 11.58
C ALA A 54 -14.90 -10.86 13.04
N GLN A 55 -15.30 -12.09 13.30
CA GLN A 55 -15.12 -12.73 14.60
C GLN A 55 -14.17 -13.92 14.47
N GLY A 56 -13.49 -14.23 15.54
CA GLY A 56 -12.60 -15.38 15.65
C GLY A 56 -12.39 -15.75 17.13
N ASN A 57 -11.56 -16.75 17.38
CA ASN A 57 -11.28 -17.21 18.74
C ASN A 57 -10.71 -16.11 19.66
N GLY A 58 -10.06 -15.09 19.08
CA GLY A 58 -9.52 -13.96 19.84
C GLY A 58 -10.52 -12.85 20.15
N GLY A 59 -11.75 -12.89 19.63
CA GLY A 59 -12.78 -11.87 19.84
C GLY A 59 -13.28 -11.21 18.56
N LEU A 60 -13.52 -9.87 18.61
CA LEU A 60 -13.92 -9.05 17.49
C LEU A 60 -12.71 -8.49 16.77
N TYR A 61 -12.67 -8.63 15.45
CA TYR A 61 -11.67 -8.04 14.57
C TYR A 61 -12.30 -6.97 13.69
N ILE A 62 -11.66 -5.82 13.63
CA ILE A 62 -12.01 -4.73 12.70
C ILE A 62 -10.84 -4.59 11.74
N ILE A 63 -11.12 -4.71 10.45
CA ILE A 63 -10.13 -4.70 9.38
C ILE A 63 -10.36 -3.43 8.54
N ASP A 64 -9.31 -2.63 8.36
CA ASP A 64 -9.33 -1.54 7.39
C ASP A 64 -9.23 -2.14 5.98
N GLN A 65 -10.32 -2.05 5.21
CA GLN A 65 -10.43 -2.58 3.86
C GLN A 65 -9.33 -2.06 2.93
N HIS A 66 -9.04 -0.76 3.00
CA HIS A 66 -8.05 -0.14 2.15
C HIS A 66 -6.64 -0.63 2.50
N ALA A 67 -6.29 -0.63 3.78
CA ALA A 67 -4.99 -1.12 4.24
C ALA A 67 -4.80 -2.62 3.94
N ALA A 68 -5.86 -3.43 4.05
CA ALA A 68 -5.84 -4.84 3.68
C ALA A 68 -5.55 -5.04 2.19
N GLN A 69 -6.22 -4.28 1.33
CA GLN A 69 -5.97 -4.35 -0.11
C GLN A 69 -4.59 -3.84 -0.51
N GLU A 70 -4.11 -2.76 0.12
CA GLU A 70 -2.73 -2.29 -0.10
C GLU A 70 -1.72 -3.39 0.25
N ARG A 71 -1.93 -4.12 1.34
CA ARG A 71 -1.04 -5.23 1.73
C ARG A 71 -1.07 -6.37 0.71
N VAL A 72 -2.24 -6.87 0.37
CA VAL A 72 -2.38 -7.96 -0.61
C VAL A 72 -1.74 -7.57 -1.95
N LYS A 73 -2.07 -6.39 -2.45
CA LYS A 73 -1.51 -5.90 -3.72
C LYS A 73 -0.01 -5.68 -3.68
N TYR A 74 0.50 -5.19 -2.55
CA TYR A 74 1.95 -5.01 -2.38
C TYR A 74 2.71 -6.33 -2.49
N GLU A 75 2.24 -7.40 -1.86
CA GLU A 75 2.91 -8.70 -1.93
C GLU A 75 2.82 -9.31 -3.33
N GLU A 76 1.67 -9.19 -4.01
CA GLU A 76 1.52 -9.57 -5.42
C GLU A 76 2.53 -8.83 -6.32
N TYR A 77 2.68 -7.51 -6.13
CA TYR A 77 3.62 -6.71 -6.93
C TYR A 77 5.07 -6.98 -6.56
N ARG A 78 5.38 -7.14 -5.28
CA ARG A 78 6.74 -7.46 -4.82
C ARG A 78 7.25 -8.74 -5.47
N GLU A 79 6.39 -9.74 -5.61
CA GLU A 79 6.71 -11.00 -6.28
C GLU A 79 6.83 -10.79 -7.80
N SER A 80 5.81 -10.23 -8.44
CA SER A 80 5.76 -10.09 -9.91
C SER A 80 6.79 -9.12 -10.49
N ILE A 81 7.11 -8.02 -9.79
CA ILE A 81 8.17 -7.08 -10.19
C ILE A 81 9.57 -7.70 -9.97
N GLY A 82 9.70 -8.61 -9.01
CA GLY A 82 10.93 -9.35 -8.74
C GLY A 82 11.23 -10.45 -9.76
N ASP A 83 10.19 -11.07 -10.28
CA ASP A 83 10.27 -12.16 -11.26
C ASP A 83 10.12 -11.63 -12.68
N VAL A 84 11.20 -11.00 -13.20
CA VAL A 84 11.22 -10.49 -14.57
C VAL A 84 11.64 -11.62 -15.50
N ASP A 85 10.74 -12.52 -15.79
CA ASP A 85 10.92 -13.62 -16.78
C ASP A 85 10.99 -13.10 -18.25
N GLY A 86 11.07 -11.79 -18.45
CA GLY A 86 11.08 -11.18 -19.77
C GLY A 86 9.73 -11.25 -20.50
N SER A 87 8.66 -11.65 -19.83
CA SER A 87 7.31 -11.66 -20.41
C SER A 87 6.82 -10.26 -20.67
N GLN A 88 6.74 -9.88 -21.95
CA GLN A 88 6.30 -8.57 -22.41
C GLN A 88 4.99 -8.69 -23.19
N GLN A 89 4.14 -7.70 -23.06
CA GLN A 89 2.94 -7.55 -23.88
C GLN A 89 3.15 -6.39 -24.86
N GLN A 90 3.02 -6.68 -26.15
CA GLN A 90 3.14 -5.65 -27.18
C GLN A 90 1.91 -4.73 -27.20
N LEU A 91 2.15 -3.45 -27.34
CA LEU A 91 1.11 -2.43 -27.49
C LEU A 91 0.69 -2.30 -28.94
N LEU A 92 -0.62 -2.25 -29.18
CA LEU A 92 -1.16 -1.94 -30.53
C LEU A 92 -0.77 -0.53 -30.97
N VAL A 93 -0.78 0.42 -30.04
CA VAL A 93 -0.35 1.79 -30.24
C VAL A 93 0.71 2.10 -29.17
N PRO A 94 1.94 2.42 -29.57
CA PRO A 94 2.99 2.78 -28.62
C PRO A 94 2.64 4.05 -27.83
N TYR A 95 3.05 4.11 -26.56
CA TYR A 95 2.98 5.32 -25.76
C TYR A 95 4.22 6.18 -25.97
N ILE A 96 4.01 7.49 -26.08
CA ILE A 96 5.07 8.49 -26.21
C ILE A 96 5.05 9.36 -24.96
N PHE A 97 6.20 9.49 -24.31
CA PHE A 97 6.39 10.25 -23.08
C PHE A 97 7.31 11.44 -23.35
N GLU A 98 6.91 12.63 -22.93
CA GLU A 98 7.69 13.84 -23.09
C GLU A 98 8.35 14.26 -21.78
N PHE A 99 9.65 14.54 -21.83
CA PHE A 99 10.42 14.99 -20.68
C PHE A 99 11.28 16.21 -21.04
N PRO A 100 11.57 17.10 -20.08
CA PRO A 100 12.59 18.12 -20.25
C PRO A 100 13.94 17.50 -20.61
N ALA A 101 14.77 18.21 -21.39
CA ALA A 101 16.05 17.70 -21.85
C ALA A 101 16.99 17.28 -20.71
N ASP A 102 17.01 18.05 -19.61
CA ASP A 102 17.82 17.74 -18.43
C ASP A 102 17.36 16.45 -17.73
N ASP A 103 16.05 16.21 -17.68
CA ASP A 103 15.48 15.00 -17.08
C ASP A 103 15.76 13.77 -17.95
N LEU A 104 15.71 13.91 -19.28
CA LEU A 104 16.10 12.82 -20.18
C LEU A 104 17.53 12.36 -19.97
N ILE A 105 18.48 13.30 -19.85
CA ILE A 105 19.90 12.98 -19.59
C ILE A 105 20.01 12.17 -18.27
N ARG A 106 19.28 12.57 -17.24
CA ARG A 106 19.28 11.89 -15.94
C ARG A 106 18.61 10.52 -16.00
N LEU A 107 17.51 10.40 -16.73
CA LEU A 107 16.82 9.12 -16.95
C LEU A 107 17.67 8.14 -17.72
N GLN A 108 18.39 8.58 -18.76
CA GLN A 108 19.31 7.74 -19.52
C GLN A 108 20.42 7.12 -18.64
N GLN A 109 20.96 7.89 -17.69
CA GLN A 109 21.97 7.37 -16.75
C GLN A 109 21.42 6.27 -15.83
N ARG A 110 20.10 6.20 -15.66
CA ARG A 110 19.40 5.27 -14.76
C ARG A 110 18.47 4.30 -15.48
N LYS A 111 18.50 4.29 -16.80
CA LYS A 111 17.65 3.44 -17.65
C LYS A 111 17.70 1.97 -17.25
N HIS A 112 18.87 1.49 -16.83
CA HIS A 112 19.06 0.11 -16.37
C HIS A 112 18.11 -0.29 -15.24
N LEU A 113 17.69 0.64 -14.35
CA LEU A 113 16.73 0.36 -13.27
C LEU A 113 15.32 0.11 -13.80
N LEU A 114 14.92 0.79 -14.88
CA LEU A 114 13.67 0.51 -15.58
C LEU A 114 13.71 -0.85 -16.28
N GLU A 115 14.81 -1.15 -16.96
CA GLU A 115 15.02 -2.42 -17.65
C GLU A 115 15.01 -3.62 -16.68
N GLU A 116 15.54 -3.45 -15.47
CA GLU A 116 15.52 -4.43 -14.38
C GLU A 116 14.12 -4.76 -13.83
N VAL A 117 13.12 -3.94 -14.14
CA VAL A 117 11.70 -4.20 -13.83
C VAL A 117 10.87 -4.45 -15.08
N GLY A 118 11.53 -4.67 -16.23
CA GLY A 118 10.90 -5.03 -17.50
C GLY A 118 10.33 -3.84 -18.29
N VAL A 119 10.74 -2.61 -17.99
CA VAL A 119 10.30 -1.41 -18.72
C VAL A 119 11.41 -0.95 -19.67
N TYR A 120 11.17 -1.07 -20.96
CA TYR A 120 12.12 -0.75 -22.02
C TYR A 120 11.67 0.52 -22.76
N LEU A 121 12.26 1.66 -22.39
CA LEU A 121 12.00 2.95 -23.04
C LEU A 121 13.08 3.21 -24.10
N GLU A 122 12.68 3.54 -25.31
CA GLU A 122 13.56 3.90 -26.41
C GLU A 122 13.51 5.41 -26.67
N GLU A 123 14.61 5.99 -27.16
CA GLU A 123 14.61 7.39 -27.59
C GLU A 123 13.72 7.60 -28.82
N TYR A 124 12.91 8.65 -28.78
CA TYR A 124 12.03 9.01 -29.88
C TYR A 124 11.97 10.53 -30.06
N GLY A 125 12.55 11.01 -31.15
CA GLY A 125 12.61 12.48 -31.39
C GLY A 125 13.55 13.21 -30.42
N THR A 126 13.30 14.50 -30.19
CA THR A 126 14.25 15.37 -29.47
C THR A 126 14.11 15.28 -27.94
N ASN A 127 12.90 15.17 -27.41
CA ASN A 127 12.62 15.19 -25.98
C ASN A 127 11.60 14.13 -25.59
N GLN A 128 11.61 12.99 -26.27
CA GLN A 128 10.58 11.96 -26.13
C GLN A 128 11.20 10.59 -25.93
N LEU A 129 10.50 9.78 -25.16
CA LEU A 129 10.73 8.34 -25.02
C LEU A 129 9.49 7.60 -25.52
N ILE A 130 9.68 6.44 -26.14
CA ILE A 130 8.61 5.59 -26.65
C ILE A 130 8.63 4.24 -25.94
N LEU A 131 7.45 3.77 -25.55
CA LEU A 131 7.20 2.42 -25.03
C LEU A 131 6.40 1.63 -26.06
N ARG A 132 6.94 0.51 -26.54
CA ARG A 132 6.31 -0.38 -27.53
C ARG A 132 5.72 -1.63 -26.91
N GLU A 133 6.24 -2.02 -25.78
CA GLU A 133 5.83 -3.20 -25.02
C GLU A 133 5.91 -2.88 -23.52
N HIS A 134 5.10 -3.54 -22.72
CA HIS A 134 5.07 -3.37 -21.28
C HIS A 134 5.15 -4.70 -20.55
N PRO A 135 5.68 -4.75 -19.32
CA PRO A 135 5.70 -5.97 -18.54
C PRO A 135 4.27 -6.41 -18.17
N ILE A 136 4.03 -7.71 -18.13
CA ILE A 136 2.70 -8.29 -17.86
C ILE A 136 2.13 -7.92 -16.47
N TRP A 137 2.97 -7.54 -15.51
CA TRP A 137 2.51 -7.09 -14.21
C TRP A 137 1.87 -5.70 -14.24
N MET A 138 2.08 -4.90 -15.31
CA MET A 138 1.48 -3.57 -15.51
C MET A 138 0.23 -3.70 -16.37
N LYS A 139 -0.90 -3.13 -15.93
CA LYS A 139 -2.11 -3.09 -16.74
C LYS A 139 -2.07 -1.94 -17.74
N GLU A 140 -2.73 -2.14 -18.89
CA GLU A 140 -2.72 -1.17 -19.99
C GLU A 140 -3.25 0.20 -19.55
N GLU A 141 -4.31 0.26 -18.74
CA GLU A 141 -4.89 1.50 -18.25
C GLU A 141 -3.99 2.30 -17.29
N GLU A 142 -2.92 1.68 -16.79
CA GLU A 142 -1.99 2.28 -15.83
C GLU A 142 -0.65 2.66 -16.46
N ILE A 143 -0.40 2.29 -17.71
CA ILE A 143 0.89 2.47 -18.37
C ILE A 143 1.32 3.92 -18.34
N GLU A 144 0.48 4.83 -18.86
CA GLU A 144 0.87 6.23 -19.00
C GLU A 144 1.24 6.85 -17.65
N SER A 145 0.34 6.76 -16.68
CA SER A 145 0.60 7.31 -15.33
C SER A 145 1.70 6.57 -14.58
N GLY A 146 1.78 5.23 -14.75
CA GLY A 146 2.79 4.41 -14.10
C GLY A 146 4.20 4.72 -14.58
N ILE A 147 4.39 4.86 -15.89
CA ILE A 147 5.71 5.18 -16.46
C ILE A 147 6.18 6.57 -16.03
N TYR A 148 5.30 7.59 -16.04
CA TYR A 148 5.67 8.91 -15.53
C TYR A 148 6.10 8.85 -14.06
N GLU A 149 5.34 8.19 -13.20
CA GLU A 149 5.69 8.07 -11.78
C GLU A 149 6.98 7.26 -11.54
N MET A 150 7.22 6.22 -12.33
CA MET A 150 8.49 5.47 -12.30
C MET A 150 9.68 6.34 -12.68
N CYS A 151 9.53 7.17 -13.70
CA CYS A 151 10.54 8.13 -14.11
C CYS A 151 10.75 9.22 -13.05
N ASP A 152 9.68 9.78 -12.49
CA ASP A 152 9.75 10.78 -11.42
C ASP A 152 10.45 10.20 -10.18
N MET A 153 10.15 8.99 -9.78
CA MET A 153 10.83 8.28 -8.70
C MET A 153 12.35 8.23 -8.94
N LEU A 154 12.78 7.89 -10.16
CA LEU A 154 14.19 7.88 -10.52
C LEU A 154 14.83 9.29 -10.53
N LEU A 155 14.08 10.31 -10.93
CA LEU A 155 14.57 11.70 -10.96
C LEU A 155 14.74 12.28 -9.56
N LEU A 156 13.86 11.94 -8.62
CA LEU A 156 13.87 12.46 -7.25
C LEU A 156 14.95 11.82 -6.36
N THR A 157 15.33 10.58 -6.63
CA THR A 157 16.22 9.81 -5.78
C THR A 157 17.69 9.97 -6.22
N LYS A 158 18.61 10.28 -5.29
CA LYS A 158 20.04 10.49 -5.63
C LYS A 158 20.79 9.19 -5.88
N GLU A 159 20.60 8.18 -5.03
CA GLU A 159 21.20 6.85 -5.14
C GLU A 159 20.12 5.79 -4.88
N VAL A 160 19.91 4.91 -5.84
CA VAL A 160 18.89 3.85 -5.74
C VAL A 160 19.55 2.51 -6.03
N SER A 161 19.46 1.59 -5.06
CA SER A 161 19.71 0.17 -5.35
C SER A 161 18.48 -0.42 -6.04
N ILE A 162 18.68 -1.43 -6.90
CA ILE A 162 17.56 -2.11 -7.56
C ILE A 162 16.56 -2.70 -6.54
N LYS A 163 17.04 -3.26 -5.42
CA LYS A 163 16.17 -3.78 -4.34
C LYS A 163 15.23 -2.70 -3.82
N LYS A 164 15.77 -1.51 -3.56
CA LYS A 164 14.98 -0.37 -3.06
C LYS A 164 13.99 0.13 -4.11
N TYR A 165 14.44 0.24 -5.36
CA TYR A 165 13.58 0.66 -6.47
C TYR A 165 12.38 -0.28 -6.67
N ARG A 166 12.61 -1.61 -6.68
CA ARG A 166 11.54 -2.61 -6.78
C ARG A 166 10.54 -2.51 -5.63
N ALA A 167 11.03 -2.30 -4.41
CA ALA A 167 10.18 -2.15 -3.24
C ALA A 167 9.30 -0.89 -3.30
N GLU A 168 9.88 0.27 -3.63
CA GLU A 168 9.15 1.52 -3.79
C GLU A 168 8.12 1.43 -4.93
N LEU A 169 8.49 0.77 -6.03
CA LEU A 169 7.58 0.53 -7.15
C LEU A 169 6.40 -0.36 -6.74
N ALA A 170 6.63 -1.43 -6.00
CA ALA A 170 5.56 -2.28 -5.48
C ALA A 170 4.60 -1.51 -4.56
N ILE A 171 5.12 -0.63 -3.70
CA ILE A 171 4.31 0.26 -2.85
C ILE A 171 3.46 1.19 -3.72
N MET A 172 4.07 1.89 -4.66
CA MET A 172 3.39 2.82 -5.56
C MET A 172 2.25 2.13 -6.32
N MET A 173 2.52 0.97 -6.91
CA MET A 173 1.53 0.22 -7.68
C MET A 173 0.40 -0.34 -6.80
N SER A 174 0.70 -0.77 -5.57
CA SER A 174 -0.31 -1.24 -4.62
C SER A 174 -1.31 -0.13 -4.25
N CYS A 175 -0.82 1.09 -4.01
CA CYS A 175 -1.66 2.25 -3.72
C CYS A 175 -2.59 2.61 -4.88
N LYS A 176 -2.09 2.56 -6.12
CA LYS A 176 -2.92 2.86 -7.30
C LYS A 176 -4.08 1.90 -7.47
N ARG A 177 -3.90 0.65 -7.08
CA ARG A 177 -4.89 -0.43 -7.27
C ARG A 177 -5.76 -0.70 -6.06
N SER A 178 -5.45 -0.09 -4.93
CA SER A 178 -6.32 -0.23 -3.76
C SER A 178 -7.66 0.46 -4.00
N ILE A 179 -8.74 -0.23 -3.69
CA ILE A 179 -10.09 0.32 -3.83
C ILE A 179 -10.17 1.61 -3.03
N LYS A 180 -10.69 2.65 -3.65
CA LYS A 180 -10.90 3.94 -2.96
C LYS A 180 -11.75 3.72 -1.71
N ALA A 181 -11.45 4.43 -0.63
CA ALA A 181 -12.26 4.46 0.58
C ALA A 181 -13.76 4.69 0.24
N ASN A 182 -14.66 4.10 1.02
CA ASN A 182 -16.12 4.13 0.85
C ASN A 182 -16.68 3.27 -0.30
N HIS A 183 -15.94 2.25 -0.76
CA HIS A 183 -16.48 1.26 -1.67
C HIS A 183 -17.07 0.08 -0.90
N THR A 184 -18.38 -0.13 -1.06
CA THR A 184 -19.05 -1.28 -0.45
C THR A 184 -18.68 -2.55 -1.20
N LEU A 185 -18.09 -3.52 -0.50
CA LEU A 185 -17.86 -4.86 -1.00
C LEU A 185 -19.12 -5.71 -0.81
N ASP A 186 -19.36 -6.62 -1.74
CA ASP A 186 -20.29 -7.71 -1.47
C ASP A 186 -19.66 -8.73 -0.51
N ASP A 187 -20.48 -9.61 0.06
CA ASP A 187 -20.04 -10.60 1.06
C ASP A 187 -18.95 -11.54 0.52
N TYR A 188 -19.01 -11.88 -0.76
CA TYR A 188 -18.01 -12.74 -1.39
C TYR A 188 -16.67 -12.02 -1.46
N SER A 189 -16.65 -10.81 -1.99
CA SER A 189 -15.44 -9.98 -2.13
C SER A 189 -14.81 -9.64 -0.78
N ALA A 190 -15.63 -9.41 0.26
CA ALA A 190 -15.13 -9.16 1.61
C ALA A 190 -14.45 -10.40 2.21
N ARG A 191 -15.04 -11.59 2.06
CA ARG A 191 -14.45 -12.85 2.51
C ARG A 191 -13.19 -13.20 1.74
N ASP A 192 -13.19 -12.97 0.43
CA ASP A 192 -12.04 -13.20 -0.44
C ASP A 192 -10.86 -12.31 -0.04
N LEU A 193 -11.11 -11.02 0.25
CA LEU A 193 -10.08 -10.11 0.74
C LEU A 193 -9.46 -10.58 2.07
N ILE A 194 -10.29 -11.05 3.02
CA ILE A 194 -9.80 -11.59 4.29
C ILE A 194 -8.98 -12.87 4.05
N TYR A 195 -9.41 -13.72 3.11
CA TYR A 195 -8.67 -14.91 2.74
C TYR A 195 -7.32 -14.57 2.10
N GLN A 196 -7.29 -13.66 1.12
CA GLN A 196 -6.04 -13.21 0.50
C GLN A 196 -5.09 -12.58 1.54
N LEU A 197 -5.62 -11.78 2.46
CA LEU A 197 -4.84 -11.21 3.56
C LEU A 197 -4.21 -12.29 4.44
N SER A 198 -4.93 -13.40 4.70
CA SER A 198 -4.42 -14.51 5.49
C SER A 198 -3.25 -15.25 4.83
N GLN A 199 -3.07 -15.09 3.51
CA GLN A 199 -1.98 -15.69 2.74
C GLN A 199 -0.75 -14.78 2.64
N CYS A 200 -0.85 -13.53 3.10
CA CYS A 200 0.26 -12.58 3.09
C CYS A 200 1.35 -12.97 4.09
N ASP A 201 2.61 -12.65 3.76
CA ASP A 201 3.76 -12.81 4.67
C ASP A 201 3.58 -11.97 5.95
N ASN A 202 3.05 -10.74 5.79
CA ASN A 202 2.76 -9.85 6.91
C ASN A 202 1.35 -9.26 6.81
N PRO A 203 0.31 -9.96 7.30
CA PRO A 203 -1.09 -9.52 7.20
C PRO A 203 -1.47 -8.38 8.15
N TYR A 204 -0.59 -7.96 9.06
CA TYR A 204 -0.92 -7.06 10.16
C TYR A 204 -0.71 -5.59 9.85
N ASN A 205 0.18 -5.26 8.93
CA ASN A 205 0.53 -3.88 8.58
C ASN A 205 0.46 -3.67 7.07
N CYS A 206 -0.06 -2.52 6.62
CA CYS A 206 0.05 -2.13 5.22
C CYS A 206 1.50 -1.72 4.88
N PRO A 207 1.86 -1.58 3.60
CA PRO A 207 3.21 -1.17 3.19
C PRO A 207 3.67 0.17 3.77
N HIS A 208 2.74 1.03 4.20
CA HIS A 208 3.00 2.32 4.84
C HIS A 208 3.11 2.22 6.38
N GLY A 209 3.07 1.01 6.95
CA GLY A 209 3.16 0.78 8.39
C GLY A 209 1.87 1.03 9.19
N ARG A 210 0.73 1.29 8.52
CA ARG A 210 -0.56 1.41 9.21
C ARG A 210 -1.09 0.02 9.58
N PRO A 211 -1.71 -0.15 10.77
CA PRO A 211 -2.32 -1.43 11.12
C PRO A 211 -3.46 -1.76 10.14
N VAL A 212 -3.46 -3.00 9.66
CA VAL A 212 -4.51 -3.54 8.78
C VAL A 212 -5.71 -3.98 9.59
N LEU A 213 -5.47 -4.57 10.76
CA LEU A 213 -6.54 -5.06 11.63
C LEU A 213 -6.26 -4.71 13.09
N VAL A 214 -7.35 -4.54 13.84
CA VAL A 214 -7.33 -4.38 15.30
C VAL A 214 -8.22 -5.45 15.92
N ASN A 215 -7.82 -5.96 17.08
CA ASN A 215 -8.55 -6.98 17.81
C ASN A 215 -9.07 -6.44 19.15
N PHE A 216 -10.34 -6.68 19.41
CA PHE A 216 -10.96 -6.48 20.72
C PHE A 216 -11.27 -7.83 21.34
N THR A 217 -10.50 -8.20 22.33
CA THR A 217 -10.71 -9.48 23.02
C THR A 217 -12.05 -9.50 23.77
N LYS A 218 -12.54 -10.69 24.09
CA LYS A 218 -13.74 -10.83 24.92
C LYS A 218 -13.57 -10.09 26.25
N SER A 219 -12.40 -10.15 26.86
CA SER A 219 -12.09 -9.43 28.11
C SER A 219 -12.16 -7.92 27.93
N ASP A 220 -11.67 -7.39 26.80
CA ASP A 220 -11.75 -5.95 26.53
C ASP A 220 -13.20 -5.50 26.38
N MET A 221 -14.01 -6.26 25.67
CA MET A 221 -15.44 -6.02 25.52
C MET A 221 -16.15 -6.04 26.87
N GLU A 222 -15.89 -7.06 27.71
CA GLU A 222 -16.49 -7.16 29.05
C GLU A 222 -16.09 -6.01 29.96
N LYS A 223 -14.84 -5.53 29.88
CA LYS A 223 -14.38 -4.32 30.60
C LYS A 223 -15.11 -3.08 30.11
N MET A 224 -15.20 -2.86 28.78
CA MET A 224 -15.89 -1.72 28.21
C MET A 224 -17.37 -1.65 28.64
N PHE A 225 -18.04 -2.80 28.73
CA PHE A 225 -19.42 -2.90 29.20
C PHE A 225 -19.54 -3.00 30.73
N ARG A 226 -18.43 -2.85 31.50
CA ARG A 226 -18.36 -2.96 32.95
C ARG A 226 -18.95 -4.28 33.50
N ARG A 227 -18.83 -5.36 32.73
CA ARG A 227 -19.27 -6.70 33.16
C ARG A 227 -18.26 -7.39 34.08
N ILE A 228 -16.96 -7.08 33.92
CA ILE A 228 -15.92 -7.45 34.86
C ILE A 228 -15.69 -6.23 35.74
N GLN A 229 -16.06 -6.32 37.03
CA GLN A 229 -15.60 -5.36 38.01
C GLN A 229 -14.14 -5.70 38.26
N GLU A 230 -13.21 -4.76 38.03
CA GLU A 230 -11.89 -4.84 38.65
C GLU A 230 -12.15 -4.93 40.15
N ASN A 231 -11.64 -5.99 40.79
CA ASN A 231 -11.69 -6.11 42.23
C ASN A 231 -10.96 -4.88 42.79
N HIS A 232 -11.74 -3.85 43.16
CA HIS A 232 -11.24 -2.79 44.02
C HIS A 232 -10.80 -3.48 45.29
N THR A 233 -9.50 -3.68 45.44
CA THR A 233 -8.89 -3.99 46.72
C THR A 233 -9.44 -2.95 47.69
N SER A 234 -10.36 -3.36 48.52
CA SER A 234 -11.13 -2.43 49.35
C SER A 234 -10.12 -1.68 50.21
N LEU A 235 -10.23 -0.36 50.28
CA LEU A 235 -9.45 0.52 51.19
C LEU A 235 -9.51 0.07 52.66
N ARG A 236 -10.27 -0.96 52.99
CA ARG A 236 -10.35 -1.62 54.31
C ARG A 236 -9.11 -2.46 54.65
N GLU A 237 -8.27 -2.88 53.69
CA GLU A 237 -7.05 -3.60 53.97
C GLU A 237 -5.83 -2.70 54.24
N LEU A 238 -5.91 -1.41 53.93
CA LEU A 238 -4.86 -0.42 54.22
C LEU A 238 -4.97 0.23 55.61
N GLY A 239 -5.94 -0.17 56.41
CA GLY A 239 -6.23 0.43 57.72
C GLY A 239 -5.85 -0.44 58.92
N LYS A 240 -4.85 -1.32 58.80
CA LYS A 240 -4.29 -2.03 59.95
C LYS A 240 -2.82 -1.69 60.14
N TYR A 241 -2.60 -0.54 60.76
CA TYR A 241 -1.51 -0.25 61.66
C TYR A 241 -1.98 0.79 62.66
#